data_02ef1811bc0498c343ac75b2b82d6a6e
#
_entry.id   02ef1811bc0498c343ac75b2b82d6a6e
#
_cell.length_a   1.000
_cell.length_b   1.000
_cell.length_c   1.000
_cell.angle_alpha   90.00
_cell.angle_beta   90.00
_cell.angle_gamma   90.00
#
_symmetry.space_group_name_H-M   'P 1'
#
loop_
_entity.id
_entity.type
_entity.pdbx_description
1 polymer ?
#
loop_
_entity_poly.entity_id
_entity_poly.type
_entity_poly.pdbx_seq_one_letter_code
_entity_poly.pdbx_strand_id
1 'polypeptide(L)'
;MAIKGSLKEASLADVCQLLAMGQKTGCLSVTDRARFGQIYFDRGMITHATIVNRRDRLGDLLVRDGVIEHEQLRQVIERQGAQPERRLGDLLVEEGLLTRAQLEHYIRIQAEEAVYSLFTWSRGSFYFEVDQRPDDAEILLSINPESLLLEGARRVDEWSLIEKKIPTLDLIFQVEADRLRAADVELTPEQERIVPLLDGKHTVQEIADRSGLSEFDAGKAVYGLVQAGFAYRVGRRAAVDAPKVRDSEVQEHRNLGIAFYRTGLLEEATREFRQVLEMRPGDIASRTHLALIDLRERRERDAVRLLKRVVEDAGPSYAAFVNLAYALERLGRLEDAQLVLDEAEQLRAGTAVVALARGILRLRSGDLAGAEAEFARYRERLVAGSTPAAAYFHYAALAAALGGRLEEAERIVREGLEAHPASAPLHLLLGSIAERRGDLAEAERAYRQAAEEDPTLPQPHKCLGDLAYRQKLFDDALEHYERAARAAPDLGDDLHTKLGNLYYKRNEREKALESWQRALELNPANHVVRNNIEVVTHAIA
;
A
#
# COMPACT_ATOMS: atom_id res chain seq x y z
N MET A 1 -12.33 10.16 -4.85
CA MET A 1 -13.19 9.03 -5.29
C MET A 1 -12.27 7.93 -5.81
N ALA A 2 -12.14 6.81 -5.11
CA ALA A 2 -11.31 5.70 -5.54
C ALA A 2 -12.01 4.95 -6.68
N ILE A 3 -11.30 4.70 -7.78
CA ILE A 3 -11.81 3.90 -8.91
C ILE A 3 -11.18 2.52 -8.78
N LYS A 4 -12.01 1.49 -8.62
CA LYS A 4 -11.57 0.09 -8.50
C LYS A 4 -12.34 -0.76 -9.51
N GLY A 5 -11.66 -1.71 -10.14
CA GLY A 5 -12.29 -2.61 -11.11
C GLY A 5 -11.44 -3.83 -11.46
N SER A 6 -11.98 -4.64 -12.35
CA SER A 6 -11.32 -5.83 -12.87
C SER A 6 -10.85 -5.59 -14.32
N LEU A 7 -9.64 -6.04 -14.64
CA LEU A 7 -9.11 -6.00 -16.02
C LEU A 7 -9.92 -6.86 -17.01
N LYS A 8 -10.80 -7.73 -16.52
CA LYS A 8 -11.75 -8.47 -17.38
C LYS A 8 -12.93 -7.62 -17.85
N GLU A 9 -13.29 -6.58 -17.10
CA GLU A 9 -14.44 -5.71 -17.36
C GLU A 9 -14.04 -4.44 -18.10
N ALA A 10 -12.85 -3.90 -17.81
CA ALA A 10 -12.29 -2.74 -18.47
C ALA A 10 -10.80 -2.97 -18.74
N SER A 11 -10.36 -2.75 -19.97
CA SER A 11 -8.93 -2.84 -20.29
C SER A 11 -8.15 -1.72 -19.59
N LEU A 12 -6.88 -1.97 -19.30
CA LEU A 12 -6.04 -0.94 -18.68
C LEU A 12 -5.91 0.30 -19.57
N ALA A 13 -5.91 0.11 -20.90
CA ALA A 13 -5.89 1.19 -21.87
C ALA A 13 -7.12 2.11 -21.72
N ASP A 14 -8.34 1.54 -21.58
CA ASP A 14 -9.57 2.29 -21.38
C ASP A 14 -9.52 3.09 -20.07
N VAL A 15 -9.01 2.46 -19.00
CA VAL A 15 -8.86 3.12 -17.70
C VAL A 15 -7.89 4.30 -17.79
N CYS A 16 -6.74 4.13 -18.45
CA CYS A 16 -5.77 5.21 -18.67
C CYS A 16 -6.38 6.35 -19.47
N GLN A 17 -7.18 6.04 -20.49
CA GLN A 17 -7.87 7.05 -21.29
C GLN A 17 -8.90 7.83 -20.48
N LEU A 18 -9.68 7.17 -19.63
CA LEU A 18 -10.63 7.83 -18.73
C LEU A 18 -9.93 8.76 -17.74
N LEU A 19 -8.78 8.34 -17.18
CA LEU A 19 -7.99 9.16 -16.26
C LEU A 19 -7.38 10.37 -16.98
N ALA A 20 -6.92 10.20 -18.23
CA ALA A 20 -6.40 11.28 -19.07
C ALA A 20 -7.49 12.30 -19.40
N MET A 21 -8.63 11.86 -19.93
CA MET A 21 -9.78 12.74 -20.26
C MET A 21 -10.33 13.47 -19.03
N GLY A 22 -10.36 12.78 -17.89
CA GLY A 22 -10.79 13.34 -16.61
C GLY A 22 -9.74 14.24 -15.92
N GLN A 23 -8.57 14.45 -16.54
CA GLN A 23 -7.44 15.21 -16.00
C GLN A 23 -7.11 14.82 -14.55
N LYS A 24 -7.11 13.52 -14.26
CA LYS A 24 -6.91 13.01 -12.90
C LYS A 24 -5.45 13.08 -12.49
N THR A 25 -5.22 13.35 -11.20
CA THR A 25 -3.91 13.26 -10.54
C THR A 25 -3.98 12.13 -9.50
N GLY A 26 -3.00 11.24 -9.47
CA GLY A 26 -2.94 10.12 -8.56
C GLY A 26 -2.18 8.91 -9.11
N CYS A 27 -2.30 7.77 -8.45
CA CYS A 27 -1.63 6.51 -8.79
C CYS A 27 -2.64 5.43 -9.19
N LEU A 28 -2.46 4.84 -10.36
CA LEU A 28 -3.16 3.65 -10.81
C LEU A 28 -2.29 2.42 -10.51
N SER A 29 -2.67 1.68 -9.49
CA SER A 29 -2.08 0.38 -9.14
C SER A 29 -2.78 -0.74 -9.87
N VAL A 30 -2.01 -1.65 -10.45
CA VAL A 30 -2.51 -2.78 -11.28
C VAL A 30 -1.89 -4.07 -10.77
N THR A 31 -2.70 -5.11 -10.61
CA THR A 31 -2.26 -6.43 -10.18
C THR A 31 -2.69 -7.50 -11.17
N ASP A 32 -1.82 -8.48 -11.42
CA ASP A 32 -2.16 -9.72 -12.10
C ASP A 32 -1.53 -10.88 -11.34
N ARG A 33 -2.27 -11.49 -10.41
CA ARG A 33 -1.86 -12.59 -9.53
C ARG A 33 -0.55 -12.35 -8.78
N ALA A 34 0.60 -12.62 -9.43
CA ALA A 34 1.95 -12.50 -8.88
C ALA A 34 2.72 -11.30 -9.46
N ARG A 35 2.06 -10.39 -10.18
CA ARG A 35 2.68 -9.20 -10.75
C ARG A 35 1.99 -7.96 -10.23
N PHE A 36 2.76 -6.90 -10.00
CA PHE A 36 2.28 -5.61 -9.52
C PHE A 36 2.95 -4.48 -10.29
N GLY A 37 2.17 -3.51 -10.72
CA GLY A 37 2.66 -2.31 -11.39
C GLY A 37 1.87 -1.08 -11.01
N GLN A 38 2.46 0.09 -11.25
CA GLN A 38 1.89 1.39 -10.93
C GLN A 38 2.13 2.37 -12.08
N ILE A 39 1.12 3.18 -12.36
CA ILE A 39 1.19 4.30 -13.32
C ILE A 39 0.75 5.56 -12.58
N TYR A 40 1.60 6.57 -12.54
CA TYR A 40 1.32 7.83 -11.87
C TYR A 40 0.87 8.88 -12.89
N PHE A 41 -0.16 9.61 -12.53
CA PHE A 41 -0.77 10.66 -13.34
C PHE A 41 -0.65 12.01 -12.64
N ASP A 42 -0.38 13.06 -13.40
CA ASP A 42 -0.58 14.45 -13.00
C ASP A 42 -1.41 15.18 -14.08
N ARG A 43 -2.59 15.61 -13.71
CA ARG A 43 -3.55 16.26 -14.62
C ARG A 43 -3.77 15.49 -15.93
N GLY A 44 -3.87 14.15 -15.79
CA GLY A 44 -4.10 13.25 -16.91
C GLY A 44 -2.86 12.86 -17.72
N MET A 45 -1.69 13.46 -17.44
CA MET A 45 -0.41 13.07 -18.06
C MET A 45 0.28 12.00 -17.23
N ILE A 46 0.88 11.01 -17.86
CA ILE A 46 1.69 10.00 -17.15
C ILE A 46 3.03 10.64 -16.77
N THR A 47 3.32 10.60 -15.47
CA THR A 47 4.56 11.17 -14.90
C THR A 47 5.58 10.11 -14.52
N HIS A 48 5.13 8.91 -14.24
CA HIS A 48 5.99 7.77 -13.88
C HIS A 48 5.23 6.46 -14.09
N ALA A 49 5.94 5.38 -14.39
CA ALA A 49 5.39 4.03 -14.41
C ALA A 49 6.44 3.01 -13.96
N THR A 50 6.00 1.99 -13.23
CA THR A 50 6.89 0.95 -12.70
C THR A 50 6.18 -0.40 -12.62
N ILE A 51 6.97 -1.47 -12.74
CA ILE A 51 6.54 -2.85 -12.47
C ILE A 51 7.53 -3.45 -11.47
N VAL A 52 7.01 -4.01 -10.39
CA VAL A 52 7.82 -4.67 -9.34
C VAL A 52 8.51 -5.90 -9.94
N ASN A 53 9.77 -6.08 -9.58
CA ASN A 53 10.65 -7.16 -10.07
C ASN A 53 10.91 -7.16 -11.57
N ARG A 54 10.66 -6.05 -12.26
CA ARG A 54 11.03 -5.90 -13.66
C ARG A 54 12.55 -6.01 -13.83
N ARG A 55 12.99 -6.75 -14.85
CA ARG A 55 14.41 -7.01 -15.12
C ARG A 55 15.06 -5.90 -15.96
N ASP A 56 14.29 -5.21 -16.82
CA ASP A 56 14.78 -4.10 -17.64
C ASP A 56 15.03 -2.84 -16.78
N ARG A 57 16.12 -2.86 -16.02
CA ARG A 57 16.51 -1.71 -15.20
C ARG A 57 17.24 -0.68 -16.05
N LEU A 58 17.31 0.55 -15.58
CA LEU A 58 18.01 1.65 -16.26
C LEU A 58 19.42 1.24 -16.71
N GLY A 59 20.20 0.57 -15.85
CA GLY A 59 21.55 0.11 -16.16
C GLY A 59 21.57 -0.89 -17.32
N ASP A 60 20.61 -1.81 -17.36
CA ASP A 60 20.53 -2.82 -18.43
C ASP A 60 20.22 -2.18 -19.78
N LEU A 61 19.32 -1.18 -19.80
CA LEU A 61 18.99 -0.41 -21.00
C LEU A 61 20.22 0.35 -21.54
N LEU A 62 20.96 1.00 -20.66
CA LEU A 62 22.16 1.79 -21.01
C LEU A 62 23.28 0.92 -21.59
N VAL A 63 23.51 -0.26 -21.00
CA VAL A 63 24.48 -1.22 -21.51
C VAL A 63 24.03 -1.83 -22.84
N ARG A 64 22.76 -2.20 -22.95
CA ARG A 64 22.17 -2.73 -24.19
C ARG A 64 22.37 -1.79 -25.38
N ASP A 65 22.15 -0.49 -25.15
CA ASP A 65 22.24 0.53 -26.20
C ASP A 65 23.70 1.04 -26.38
N GLY A 66 24.66 0.46 -25.66
CA GLY A 66 26.09 0.79 -25.78
C GLY A 66 26.47 2.16 -25.25
N VAL A 67 25.64 2.77 -24.41
CA VAL A 67 25.89 4.09 -23.82
C VAL A 67 26.94 3.99 -22.71
N ILE A 68 26.91 2.90 -21.95
CA ILE A 68 27.93 2.57 -20.94
C ILE A 68 28.36 1.11 -21.08
N GLU A 69 29.57 0.81 -20.60
CA GLU A 69 30.07 -0.57 -20.58
C GLU A 69 29.62 -1.29 -19.30
N HIS A 70 29.54 -2.62 -19.38
CA HIS A 70 29.19 -3.48 -18.23
C HIS A 70 30.06 -3.23 -17.00
N GLU A 71 31.36 -2.98 -17.24
CA GLU A 71 32.31 -2.74 -16.17
C GLU A 71 32.07 -1.38 -15.48
N GLN A 72 31.72 -0.35 -16.25
CA GLN A 72 31.35 0.97 -15.73
C GLN A 72 30.07 0.88 -14.88
N LEU A 73 29.05 0.17 -15.37
CA LEU A 73 27.82 -0.06 -14.61
C LEU A 73 28.12 -0.77 -13.27
N ARG A 74 28.98 -1.79 -13.27
CA ARG A 74 29.34 -2.53 -12.07
C ARG A 74 29.98 -1.63 -11.02
N GLN A 75 30.92 -0.79 -11.42
CA GLN A 75 31.60 0.15 -10.51
C GLN A 75 30.63 1.14 -9.87
N VAL A 76 29.67 1.68 -10.65
CA VAL A 76 28.65 2.60 -10.14
C VAL A 76 27.70 1.89 -9.18
N ILE A 77 27.31 0.64 -9.46
CA ILE A 77 26.48 -0.18 -8.55
C ILE A 77 27.20 -0.47 -7.23
N GLU A 78 28.49 -0.80 -7.27
CA GLU A 78 29.29 -1.00 -6.05
C GLU A 78 29.34 0.28 -5.20
N ARG A 79 29.51 1.45 -5.85
CA ARG A 79 29.46 2.75 -5.18
C ARG A 79 28.08 3.06 -4.60
N GLN A 80 27.02 2.76 -5.33
CA GLN A 80 25.65 2.88 -4.82
C GLN A 80 25.41 2.00 -3.58
N GLY A 81 25.99 0.80 -3.53
CA GLY A 81 25.93 -0.07 -2.37
C GLY A 81 26.50 0.55 -1.09
N ALA A 82 27.50 1.44 -1.23
CA ALA A 82 28.07 2.21 -0.13
C ALA A 82 27.25 3.48 0.22
N GLN A 83 26.38 3.93 -0.68
CA GLN A 83 25.53 5.12 -0.56
C GLN A 83 24.09 4.78 -0.98
N PRO A 84 23.35 3.97 -0.21
CA PRO A 84 22.05 3.42 -0.63
C PRO A 84 20.95 4.49 -0.80
N GLU A 85 21.13 5.69 -0.25
CA GLU A 85 20.26 6.84 -0.45
C GLU A 85 20.43 7.51 -1.82
N ARG A 86 21.54 7.23 -2.53
CA ARG A 86 21.82 7.81 -3.85
C ARG A 86 21.27 6.93 -4.97
N ARG A 87 20.74 7.56 -6.00
CA ARG A 87 20.19 6.85 -7.16
C ARG A 87 21.26 6.56 -8.20
N LEU A 88 21.10 5.41 -8.87
CA LEU A 88 22.02 4.99 -9.93
C LEU A 88 22.14 6.05 -11.04
N GLY A 89 21.02 6.64 -11.47
CA GLY A 89 21.00 7.65 -12.51
C GLY A 89 21.80 8.91 -12.14
N ASP A 90 21.68 9.38 -10.89
CA ASP A 90 22.40 10.56 -10.42
C ASP A 90 23.91 10.29 -10.31
N LEU A 91 24.29 9.10 -9.85
CA LEU A 91 25.69 8.68 -9.81
C LEU A 91 26.30 8.59 -11.19
N LEU A 92 25.58 8.07 -12.19
CA LEU A 92 26.02 8.00 -13.58
C LEU A 92 26.24 9.39 -14.20
N VAL A 93 25.38 10.36 -13.85
CA VAL A 93 25.54 11.76 -14.29
C VAL A 93 26.75 12.43 -13.59
N GLU A 94 26.94 12.22 -12.32
CA GLU A 94 28.08 12.75 -11.56
C GLU A 94 29.41 12.22 -12.06
N GLU A 95 29.48 10.96 -12.47
CA GLU A 95 30.67 10.36 -13.06
C GLU A 95 30.92 10.76 -14.53
N GLY A 96 30.00 11.56 -15.09
CA GLY A 96 30.08 12.01 -16.49
C GLY A 96 29.81 10.92 -17.51
N LEU A 97 29.26 9.76 -17.08
CA LEU A 97 28.89 8.66 -17.95
C LEU A 97 27.59 8.94 -18.70
N LEU A 98 26.75 9.82 -18.15
CA LEU A 98 25.51 10.30 -18.76
C LEU A 98 25.36 11.81 -18.62
N THR A 99 24.72 12.42 -19.60
CA THR A 99 24.15 13.77 -19.45
C THR A 99 22.77 13.69 -18.81
N ARG A 100 22.30 14.77 -18.19
CA ARG A 100 20.94 14.85 -17.61
C ARG A 100 19.87 14.57 -18.68
N ALA A 101 20.04 15.08 -19.89
CA ALA A 101 19.12 14.85 -20.99
C ALA A 101 19.06 13.37 -21.44
N GLN A 102 20.20 12.69 -21.46
CA GLN A 102 20.22 11.25 -21.72
C GLN A 102 19.52 10.46 -20.61
N LEU A 103 19.74 10.82 -19.35
CA LEU A 103 19.08 10.19 -18.21
C LEU A 103 17.54 10.34 -18.32
N GLU A 104 17.05 11.54 -18.61
CA GLU A 104 15.62 11.80 -18.83
C GLU A 104 15.05 10.98 -19.98
N HIS A 105 15.80 10.87 -21.07
CA HIS A 105 15.41 10.05 -22.23
C HIS A 105 15.27 8.56 -21.85
N TYR A 106 16.23 7.99 -21.14
CA TYR A 106 16.19 6.58 -20.73
C TYR A 106 15.13 6.29 -19.67
N ILE A 107 14.88 7.24 -18.74
CA ILE A 107 13.76 7.13 -17.78
C ILE A 107 12.42 7.16 -18.52
N ARG A 108 12.29 7.97 -19.59
CA ARG A 108 11.10 7.97 -20.44
C ARG A 108 10.90 6.63 -21.12
N ILE A 109 11.93 6.07 -21.78
CA ILE A 109 11.86 4.75 -22.41
C ILE A 109 11.43 3.69 -21.38
N GLN A 110 12.03 3.70 -20.19
CA GLN A 110 11.70 2.76 -19.13
C GLN A 110 10.23 2.86 -18.70
N ALA A 111 9.69 4.08 -18.57
CA ALA A 111 8.31 4.30 -18.19
C ALA A 111 7.34 3.86 -19.32
N GLU A 112 7.63 4.20 -20.57
CA GLU A 112 6.84 3.79 -21.74
C GLU A 112 6.77 2.26 -21.87
N GLU A 113 7.92 1.58 -21.76
CA GLU A 113 7.97 0.12 -21.80
C GLU A 113 7.24 -0.52 -20.60
N ALA A 114 7.25 0.12 -19.42
CA ALA A 114 6.44 -0.35 -18.30
C ALA A 114 4.94 -0.26 -18.62
N VAL A 115 4.48 0.84 -19.19
CA VAL A 115 3.07 1.01 -19.59
C VAL A 115 2.67 0.00 -20.66
N TYR A 116 3.51 -0.21 -21.68
CA TYR A 116 3.23 -1.21 -22.73
C TYR A 116 3.13 -2.62 -22.16
N SER A 117 4.03 -2.98 -21.25
CA SER A 117 3.96 -4.28 -20.57
C SER A 117 2.68 -4.42 -19.75
N LEU A 118 2.27 -3.37 -19.03
CA LEU A 118 1.03 -3.36 -18.24
C LEU A 118 -0.21 -3.51 -19.12
N PHE A 119 -0.23 -2.92 -20.32
CA PHE A 119 -1.36 -3.04 -21.25
C PHE A 119 -1.58 -4.49 -21.72
N THR A 120 -0.57 -5.34 -21.71
CA THR A 120 -0.73 -6.76 -22.04
C THR A 120 -1.40 -7.58 -20.94
N TRP A 121 -1.60 -7.02 -19.73
CA TRP A 121 -2.24 -7.73 -18.65
C TRP A 121 -3.75 -7.76 -18.85
N SER A 122 -4.31 -8.94 -19.07
CA SER A 122 -5.73 -9.16 -19.36
C SER A 122 -6.53 -9.68 -18.15
N ARG A 123 -5.86 -9.95 -17.04
CA ARG A 123 -6.47 -10.52 -15.82
C ARG A 123 -5.96 -9.77 -14.61
N GLY A 124 -6.78 -9.76 -13.53
CA GLY A 124 -6.43 -9.11 -12.30
C GLY A 124 -7.32 -7.92 -12.00
N SER A 125 -6.86 -7.03 -11.17
CA SER A 125 -7.61 -5.86 -10.72
C SER A 125 -6.76 -4.59 -10.80
N PHE A 126 -7.45 -3.46 -10.87
CA PHE A 126 -6.84 -2.14 -10.79
C PHE A 126 -7.50 -1.31 -9.70
N TYR A 127 -6.74 -0.38 -9.15
CA TYR A 127 -7.19 0.58 -8.15
C TYR A 127 -6.51 1.92 -8.38
N PHE A 128 -7.28 3.00 -8.45
CA PHE A 128 -6.77 4.37 -8.60
C PHE A 128 -6.93 5.13 -7.30
N GLU A 129 -5.83 5.64 -6.79
CA GLU A 129 -5.75 6.47 -5.59
C GLU A 129 -5.46 7.92 -5.99
N VAL A 130 -6.39 8.82 -5.62
CA VAL A 130 -6.32 10.24 -5.96
C VAL A 130 -5.21 10.90 -5.16
N ASP A 131 -4.51 11.86 -5.78
CA ASP A 131 -3.44 12.68 -5.19
C ASP A 131 -2.21 11.92 -4.68
N GLN A 132 -2.12 10.61 -4.91
CA GLN A 132 -0.91 9.84 -4.62
C GLN A 132 0.18 10.18 -5.64
N ARG A 133 1.36 10.57 -5.16
CA ARG A 133 2.56 10.87 -5.95
C ARG A 133 3.61 9.78 -5.76
N PRO A 134 4.54 9.62 -6.71
CA PRO A 134 5.65 8.70 -6.52
C PRO A 134 6.55 9.18 -5.37
N ASP A 135 6.88 8.27 -4.45
CA ASP A 135 7.62 8.57 -3.21
C ASP A 135 9.00 9.19 -3.44
N ASP A 136 9.62 8.93 -4.61
CA ASP A 136 11.03 9.25 -4.85
C ASP A 136 11.36 9.77 -6.27
N ALA A 137 10.42 10.18 -7.09
CA ALA A 137 10.74 10.60 -8.46
C ALA A 137 11.24 12.06 -8.52
N GLU A 138 12.56 12.27 -8.66
CA GLU A 138 13.12 13.60 -9.00
C GLU A 138 12.80 14.04 -10.42
N ILE A 139 12.73 13.08 -11.36
CA ILE A 139 12.40 13.32 -12.76
C ILE A 139 10.97 12.92 -12.98
N LEU A 140 10.08 13.90 -13.01
CA LEU A 140 8.70 13.72 -13.41
C LEU A 140 8.60 13.90 -14.92
N LEU A 141 8.17 12.86 -15.61
CA LEU A 141 7.91 12.89 -17.03
C LEU A 141 6.59 13.62 -17.32
N SER A 142 6.37 13.95 -18.57
CA SER A 142 5.05 14.37 -19.06
C SER A 142 4.79 13.60 -20.37
N ILE A 143 4.13 12.45 -20.25
CA ILE A 143 3.82 11.57 -21.38
C ILE A 143 2.31 11.61 -21.59
N ASN A 144 1.90 11.96 -22.82
CA ASN A 144 0.48 11.91 -23.18
C ASN A 144 0.06 10.43 -23.28
N PRO A 145 -0.92 9.95 -22.48
CA PRO A 145 -1.41 8.58 -22.57
C PRO A 145 -1.88 8.19 -23.98
N GLU A 146 -2.49 9.11 -24.72
CA GLU A 146 -2.97 8.84 -26.09
C GLU A 146 -1.85 8.38 -27.03
N SER A 147 -0.64 8.91 -26.88
CA SER A 147 0.51 8.50 -27.69
C SER A 147 0.92 7.05 -27.42
N LEU A 148 0.67 6.55 -26.20
CA LEU A 148 0.97 5.17 -25.82
C LEU A 148 -0.15 4.19 -26.18
N LEU A 149 -1.39 4.65 -26.30
CA LEU A 149 -2.55 3.79 -26.57
C LEU A 149 -2.46 3.10 -27.93
N LEU A 150 -2.03 3.80 -28.98
CA LEU A 150 -1.92 3.24 -30.31
C LEU A 150 -0.86 2.13 -30.36
N GLU A 151 0.33 2.40 -29.86
CA GLU A 151 1.41 1.41 -29.81
C GLU A 151 1.05 0.28 -28.83
N GLY A 152 0.45 0.61 -27.69
CA GLY A 152 -0.03 -0.37 -26.74
C GLY A 152 -1.09 -1.32 -27.32
N ALA A 153 -2.07 -0.80 -28.05
CA ALA A 153 -3.08 -1.61 -28.73
C ALA A 153 -2.43 -2.56 -29.77
N ARG A 154 -1.50 -2.04 -30.58
CA ARG A 154 -0.75 -2.87 -31.54
C ARG A 154 0.00 -4.01 -30.81
N ARG A 155 0.69 -3.72 -29.69
CA ARG A 155 1.41 -4.74 -28.91
C ARG A 155 0.47 -5.77 -28.30
N VAL A 156 -0.70 -5.37 -27.81
CA VAL A 156 -1.72 -6.29 -27.27
C VAL A 156 -2.24 -7.23 -28.36
N ASP A 157 -2.55 -6.70 -29.55
CA ASP A 157 -3.01 -7.51 -30.69
C ASP A 157 -1.92 -8.50 -31.12
N GLU A 158 -0.69 -8.05 -31.29
CA GLU A 158 0.45 -8.92 -31.62
C GLU A 158 0.70 -9.97 -30.53
N TRP A 159 0.66 -9.57 -29.26
CA TRP A 159 0.84 -10.49 -28.14
C TRP A 159 -0.22 -11.58 -28.10
N SER A 160 -1.45 -11.26 -28.42
CA SER A 160 -2.54 -12.23 -28.52
C SER A 160 -2.29 -13.35 -29.54
N LEU A 161 -1.52 -13.05 -30.59
CA LEU A 161 -1.08 -14.03 -31.61
C LEU A 161 0.12 -14.83 -31.11
N ILE A 162 1.07 -14.16 -30.45
CA ILE A 162 2.27 -14.77 -29.87
C ILE A 162 1.87 -15.77 -28.78
N GLU A 163 0.98 -15.41 -27.86
CA GLU A 163 0.53 -16.24 -26.74
C GLU A 163 -0.09 -17.58 -27.20
N LYS A 164 -0.71 -17.64 -28.39
CA LYS A 164 -1.24 -18.90 -28.94
C LYS A 164 -0.17 -19.94 -29.21
N LYS A 165 1.04 -19.52 -29.54
CA LYS A 165 2.20 -20.40 -29.83
C LYS A 165 3.19 -20.44 -28.67
N ILE A 166 3.30 -19.33 -27.94
CA ILE A 166 4.21 -19.15 -26.81
C ILE A 166 3.39 -18.71 -25.57
N PRO A 167 2.56 -19.60 -25.00
CA PRO A 167 1.69 -19.30 -23.86
C PRO A 167 2.45 -19.02 -22.55
N THR A 168 3.74 -19.29 -22.51
CA THR A 168 4.64 -19.00 -21.39
C THR A 168 6.06 -18.84 -21.90
N LEU A 169 6.82 -17.93 -21.31
CA LEU A 169 8.23 -17.70 -21.65
C LEU A 169 9.18 -18.83 -21.15
N ASP A 170 8.68 -19.80 -20.39
CA ASP A 170 9.44 -21.00 -19.96
C ASP A 170 9.62 -22.02 -21.08
N LEU A 171 9.04 -21.79 -22.25
CA LEU A 171 9.18 -22.68 -23.39
C LEU A 171 10.58 -22.60 -23.98
N ILE A 172 11.05 -23.76 -24.45
CA ILE A 172 12.35 -23.94 -25.08
C ILE A 172 12.13 -24.20 -26.58
N PHE A 173 12.84 -23.47 -27.40
CA PHE A 173 12.81 -23.59 -28.84
C PHE A 173 14.19 -23.88 -29.40
N GLN A 174 14.22 -24.54 -30.57
CA GLN A 174 15.44 -24.82 -31.31
C GLN A 174 15.29 -24.34 -32.74
N VAL A 175 16.33 -23.71 -33.30
CA VAL A 175 16.38 -23.28 -34.68
C VAL A 175 16.79 -24.45 -35.59
N GLU A 176 16.17 -24.56 -36.77
CA GLU A 176 16.60 -25.43 -37.88
C GLU A 176 17.65 -24.72 -38.73
N ALA A 177 18.90 -24.73 -38.24
CA ALA A 177 19.97 -23.93 -38.85
C ALA A 177 20.23 -24.22 -40.32
N ASP A 178 20.10 -25.49 -40.78
CA ASP A 178 20.30 -25.87 -42.16
C ASP A 178 19.18 -25.33 -43.07
N ARG A 179 17.94 -25.37 -42.61
CA ARG A 179 16.79 -24.83 -43.31
C ARG A 179 16.84 -23.30 -43.36
N LEU A 180 17.24 -22.66 -42.31
CA LEU A 180 17.38 -21.19 -42.24
C LEU A 180 18.48 -20.72 -43.21
N ARG A 181 19.63 -21.41 -43.28
CA ARG A 181 20.72 -21.10 -44.21
C ARG A 181 20.36 -21.33 -45.67
N ALA A 182 19.53 -22.35 -45.94
CA ALA A 182 19.12 -22.70 -47.32
C ALA A 182 18.03 -21.76 -47.87
N ALA A 183 17.32 -21.03 -47.00
CA ALA A 183 16.13 -20.25 -47.37
C ALA A 183 16.42 -18.85 -47.92
N ASP A 184 17.66 -18.36 -47.84
CA ASP A 184 18.09 -16.99 -48.27
C ASP A 184 17.12 -15.88 -47.83
N VAL A 185 16.71 -15.91 -46.56
CA VAL A 185 15.74 -15.00 -45.95
C VAL A 185 16.47 -13.95 -45.14
N GLU A 186 16.12 -12.67 -45.32
CA GLU A 186 16.57 -11.59 -44.45
C GLU A 186 15.89 -11.70 -43.07
N LEU A 187 16.71 -11.82 -42.03
CA LEU A 187 16.26 -11.80 -40.66
C LEU A 187 16.13 -10.36 -40.14
N THR A 188 15.17 -10.12 -39.22
CA THR A 188 15.14 -8.86 -38.53
C THR A 188 16.32 -8.77 -37.53
N PRO A 189 16.75 -7.57 -37.11
CA PRO A 189 17.83 -7.41 -36.14
C PRO A 189 17.59 -8.17 -34.85
N GLU A 190 16.33 -8.26 -34.38
CA GLU A 190 15.95 -9.02 -33.20
C GLU A 190 16.11 -10.53 -33.46
N GLN A 191 15.70 -11.02 -34.61
CA GLN A 191 15.87 -12.44 -35.00
C GLN A 191 17.34 -12.81 -35.09
N GLU A 192 18.19 -11.97 -35.68
CA GLU A 192 19.64 -12.20 -35.78
C GLU A 192 20.26 -12.36 -34.36
N ARG A 193 19.83 -11.56 -33.40
CA ARG A 193 20.30 -11.64 -32.00
C ARG A 193 19.90 -12.92 -31.30
N ILE A 194 18.69 -13.44 -31.55
CA ILE A 194 18.17 -14.61 -30.82
C ILE A 194 18.52 -15.95 -31.49
N VAL A 195 18.76 -16.00 -32.78
CA VAL A 195 19.07 -17.24 -33.50
C VAL A 195 20.21 -18.05 -32.85
N PRO A 196 21.34 -17.43 -32.44
CA PRO A 196 22.40 -18.18 -31.73
C PRO A 196 21.99 -18.74 -30.37
N LEU A 197 20.94 -18.19 -29.76
CA LEU A 197 20.44 -18.56 -28.43
C LEU A 197 19.32 -19.63 -28.51
N LEU A 198 18.77 -19.90 -29.70
CA LEU A 198 17.75 -20.93 -29.95
C LEU A 198 18.40 -22.31 -30.09
N ASP A 199 19.10 -22.74 -29.06
CA ASP A 199 19.93 -23.94 -29.02
C ASP A 199 19.23 -25.19 -28.45
N GLY A 200 17.93 -25.08 -28.16
CA GLY A 200 17.16 -26.17 -27.52
C GLY A 200 17.39 -26.33 -26.02
N LYS A 201 18.07 -25.36 -25.37
CA LYS A 201 18.39 -25.40 -23.93
C LYS A 201 17.87 -24.20 -23.17
N HIS A 202 17.85 -23.03 -23.81
CA HIS A 202 17.43 -21.78 -23.21
C HIS A 202 15.92 -21.57 -23.37
N THR A 203 15.26 -21.10 -22.33
CA THR A 203 13.87 -20.67 -22.37
C THR A 203 13.77 -19.33 -23.12
N VAL A 204 12.58 -18.99 -23.61
CA VAL A 204 12.35 -17.66 -24.23
C VAL A 204 12.70 -16.52 -23.27
N GLN A 205 12.45 -16.70 -21.98
CA GLN A 205 12.86 -15.74 -20.94
C GLN A 205 14.39 -15.57 -20.89
N GLU A 206 15.13 -16.68 -20.84
CA GLU A 206 16.60 -16.63 -20.83
C GLU A 206 17.19 -16.06 -22.14
N ILE A 207 16.48 -16.27 -23.25
CA ILE A 207 16.85 -15.68 -24.55
C ILE A 207 16.65 -14.17 -24.50
N ALA A 208 15.52 -13.68 -23.97
CA ALA A 208 15.29 -12.25 -23.76
C ALA A 208 16.39 -11.64 -22.88
N ASP A 209 16.67 -12.24 -21.73
CA ASP A 209 17.71 -11.79 -20.77
C ASP A 209 19.11 -11.71 -21.41
N ARG A 210 19.47 -12.69 -22.26
CA ARG A 210 20.80 -12.78 -22.89
C ARG A 210 20.98 -11.92 -24.13
N SER A 211 19.89 -11.74 -24.89
CA SER A 211 19.90 -10.92 -26.10
C SER A 211 19.74 -9.43 -25.80
N GLY A 212 19.33 -9.07 -24.58
CA GLY A 212 18.98 -7.70 -24.20
C GLY A 212 17.68 -7.21 -24.82
N LEU A 213 16.85 -8.11 -25.41
CA LEU A 213 15.54 -7.76 -25.95
C LEU A 213 14.49 -7.71 -24.84
N SER A 214 13.44 -6.92 -25.04
CA SER A 214 12.26 -7.00 -24.19
C SER A 214 11.59 -8.38 -24.32
N GLU A 215 10.81 -8.80 -23.31
CA GLU A 215 10.03 -10.05 -23.38
C GLU A 215 9.12 -10.07 -24.62
N PHE A 216 8.56 -8.92 -24.98
CA PHE A 216 7.73 -8.75 -26.16
C PHE A 216 8.53 -8.96 -27.46
N ASP A 217 9.68 -8.30 -27.60
CA ASP A 217 10.49 -8.38 -28.82
C ASP A 217 11.11 -9.77 -29.00
N ALA A 218 11.58 -10.37 -27.90
CA ALA A 218 12.08 -11.75 -27.92
C ALA A 218 10.97 -12.75 -28.29
N GLY A 219 9.79 -12.62 -27.66
CA GLY A 219 8.61 -13.43 -27.98
C GLY A 219 8.16 -13.27 -29.42
N LYS A 220 8.13 -12.04 -29.93
CA LYS A 220 7.80 -11.73 -31.33
C LYS A 220 8.80 -12.30 -32.32
N ALA A 221 10.09 -12.18 -32.03
CA ALA A 221 11.15 -12.71 -32.86
C ALA A 221 11.11 -14.25 -32.94
N VAL A 222 10.93 -14.93 -31.77
CA VAL A 222 10.73 -16.39 -31.73
C VAL A 222 9.46 -16.81 -32.49
N TYR A 223 8.34 -16.08 -32.27
CA TYR A 223 7.08 -16.35 -32.95
C TYR A 223 7.23 -16.27 -34.49
N GLY A 224 7.92 -15.24 -35.00
CA GLY A 224 8.19 -15.08 -36.42
C GLY A 224 8.97 -16.28 -36.99
N LEU A 225 10.02 -16.73 -36.31
CA LEU A 225 10.81 -17.91 -36.72
C LEU A 225 10.00 -19.20 -36.68
N VAL A 226 9.14 -19.38 -35.66
CA VAL A 226 8.24 -20.53 -35.54
C VAL A 226 7.18 -20.52 -36.64
N GLN A 227 6.61 -19.34 -36.94
CA GLN A 227 5.58 -19.17 -37.96
C GLN A 227 6.15 -19.46 -39.37
N ALA A 228 7.39 -19.05 -39.63
CA ALA A 228 8.10 -19.32 -40.87
C ALA A 228 8.63 -20.76 -40.95
N GLY A 229 8.52 -21.55 -39.89
CA GLY A 229 8.99 -22.93 -39.82
C GLY A 229 10.51 -23.07 -39.71
N PHE A 230 11.20 -22.05 -39.24
CA PHE A 230 12.66 -22.05 -39.00
C PHE A 230 13.03 -22.39 -37.55
N ALA A 231 12.04 -22.39 -36.65
CA ALA A 231 12.22 -22.84 -35.25
C ALA A 231 11.05 -23.71 -34.82
N TYR A 232 11.30 -24.64 -33.93
CA TYR A 232 10.28 -25.52 -33.35
C TYR A 232 10.44 -25.65 -31.85
N ARG A 233 9.34 -25.96 -31.18
CA ARG A 233 9.30 -26.15 -29.74
C ARG A 233 9.94 -27.49 -29.37
N VAL A 234 10.96 -27.46 -28.51
CA VAL A 234 11.64 -28.66 -28.00
C VAL A 234 10.99 -29.13 -26.70
N GLY A 235 10.59 -28.18 -25.86
CA GLY A 235 10.03 -28.53 -24.55
C GLY A 235 9.61 -27.31 -23.73
N ARG A 236 9.42 -27.58 -22.47
CA ARG A 236 9.24 -26.57 -21.42
C ARG A 236 10.20 -26.91 -20.29
N ARG A 237 10.83 -25.93 -19.67
CA ARG A 237 11.57 -26.21 -18.46
C ARG A 237 10.55 -26.70 -17.42
N ALA A 238 10.62 -27.98 -17.03
CA ALA A 238 9.90 -28.50 -15.88
C ALA A 238 10.40 -27.76 -14.64
N ALA A 239 9.51 -27.44 -13.71
CA ALA A 239 9.94 -27.05 -12.38
C ALA A 239 10.81 -28.18 -11.84
N VAL A 240 12.12 -27.95 -11.75
CA VAL A 240 13.11 -28.95 -11.31
C VAL A 240 12.82 -29.22 -9.86
N ASP A 241 12.83 -30.52 -9.48
CA ASP A 241 12.70 -31.00 -8.10
C ASP A 241 13.49 -30.13 -7.11
N ALA A 242 12.78 -29.74 -6.04
CA ALA A 242 13.24 -29.00 -4.87
C ALA A 242 14.55 -28.21 -5.08
N PRO A 243 14.51 -27.04 -5.71
CA PRO A 243 15.72 -26.28 -5.96
C PRO A 243 16.24 -25.75 -4.63
N LYS A 244 17.55 -25.64 -4.52
CA LYS A 244 18.13 -24.67 -3.60
C LYS A 244 17.38 -23.34 -3.86
N VAL A 245 16.57 -22.95 -2.88
CA VAL A 245 15.77 -21.70 -2.91
C VAL A 245 16.70 -20.59 -3.42
N ARG A 246 16.44 -20.06 -4.61
CA ARG A 246 17.29 -19.02 -5.17
C ARG A 246 17.01 -17.75 -4.35
N ASP A 247 18.07 -17.09 -3.92
CA ASP A 247 17.94 -15.83 -3.19
C ASP A 247 17.12 -14.80 -3.98
N SER A 248 17.14 -14.88 -5.32
CA SER A 248 16.32 -14.07 -6.20
C SER A 248 14.82 -14.32 -6.02
N GLU A 249 14.38 -15.57 -5.91
CA GLU A 249 12.95 -15.91 -5.73
C GLU A 249 12.42 -15.39 -4.38
N VAL A 250 13.19 -15.57 -3.32
CA VAL A 250 12.87 -14.99 -2.00
C VAL A 250 12.74 -13.48 -2.08
N GLN A 251 13.65 -12.83 -2.79
CA GLN A 251 13.63 -11.37 -2.94
C GLN A 251 12.44 -10.91 -3.79
N GLU A 252 12.08 -11.64 -4.84
CA GLU A 252 10.93 -11.33 -5.70
C GLU A 252 9.62 -11.36 -4.91
N HIS A 253 9.36 -12.44 -4.17
CA HIS A 253 8.17 -12.54 -3.30
C HIS A 253 8.18 -11.48 -2.19
N ARG A 254 9.34 -11.17 -1.62
CA ARG A 254 9.45 -10.11 -0.60
C ARG A 254 9.10 -8.74 -1.18
N ASN A 255 9.61 -8.40 -2.35
CA ASN A 255 9.33 -7.13 -3.03
C ASN A 255 7.84 -6.99 -3.36
N LEU A 256 7.22 -8.07 -3.86
CA LEU A 256 5.77 -8.10 -4.12
C LEU A 256 4.97 -7.91 -2.83
N GLY A 257 5.33 -8.64 -1.77
CA GLY A 257 4.69 -8.49 -0.46
C GLY A 257 4.76 -7.07 0.08
N ILE A 258 5.92 -6.39 -0.04
CA ILE A 258 6.10 -4.99 0.36
C ILE A 258 5.23 -4.07 -0.50
N ALA A 259 5.18 -4.27 -1.82
CA ALA A 259 4.36 -3.46 -2.72
C ALA A 259 2.87 -3.60 -2.39
N PHE A 260 2.38 -4.82 -2.21
CA PHE A 260 1.00 -5.07 -1.81
C PHE A 260 0.67 -4.48 -0.43
N TYR A 261 1.59 -4.58 0.54
CA TYR A 261 1.42 -3.97 1.86
C TYR A 261 1.28 -2.45 1.80
N ARG A 262 2.11 -1.77 0.99
CA ARG A 262 2.08 -0.30 0.80
C ARG A 262 0.77 0.17 0.18
N THR A 263 0.23 -0.61 -0.76
CA THR A 263 -1.03 -0.30 -1.45
C THR A 263 -2.29 -0.80 -0.72
N GLY A 264 -2.14 -1.35 0.49
CA GLY A 264 -3.27 -1.82 1.29
C GLY A 264 -3.90 -3.15 0.84
N LEU A 265 -3.28 -3.84 -0.13
CA LEU A 265 -3.68 -5.18 -0.57
C LEU A 265 -3.14 -6.23 0.42
N LEU A 266 -3.73 -6.25 1.64
CA LEU A 266 -3.17 -7.00 2.77
C LEU A 266 -3.25 -8.52 2.60
N GLU A 267 -4.27 -9.04 1.92
CA GLU A 267 -4.39 -10.47 1.64
C GLU A 267 -3.31 -10.95 0.67
N GLU A 268 -3.05 -10.18 -0.38
CA GLU A 268 -1.98 -10.44 -1.35
C GLU A 268 -0.61 -10.36 -0.68
N ALA A 269 -0.37 -9.30 0.10
CA ALA A 269 0.85 -9.14 0.88
C ALA A 269 1.10 -10.34 1.82
N THR A 270 0.05 -10.80 2.51
CA THR A 270 0.12 -11.96 3.40
C THR A 270 0.52 -13.23 2.66
N ARG A 271 -0.02 -13.47 1.46
CA ARG A 271 0.34 -14.63 0.64
C ARG A 271 1.82 -14.60 0.25
N GLU A 272 2.31 -13.47 -0.24
CA GLU A 272 3.69 -13.32 -0.67
C GLU A 272 4.67 -13.49 0.50
N PHE A 273 4.42 -12.86 1.65
CA PHE A 273 5.28 -13.03 2.83
C PHE A 273 5.25 -14.45 3.40
N ARG A 274 4.11 -15.16 3.35
CA ARG A 274 4.05 -16.58 3.72
C ARG A 274 4.86 -17.45 2.77
N GLN A 275 4.79 -17.17 1.45
CA GLN A 275 5.61 -17.88 0.46
C GLN A 275 7.12 -17.68 0.75
N VAL A 276 7.53 -16.46 1.12
CA VAL A 276 8.91 -16.23 1.58
C VAL A 276 9.24 -17.09 2.81
N LEU A 277 8.35 -17.18 3.79
CA LEU A 277 8.60 -17.98 5.00
C LEU A 277 8.57 -19.51 4.76
N GLU A 278 7.85 -19.98 3.75
CA GLU A 278 7.94 -21.38 3.30
C GLU A 278 9.31 -21.69 2.69
N MET A 279 9.85 -20.76 1.89
CA MET A 279 11.18 -20.88 1.30
C MET A 279 12.32 -20.62 2.30
N ARG A 280 12.12 -19.66 3.19
CA ARG A 280 13.11 -19.21 4.19
C ARG A 280 12.41 -18.93 5.53
N PRO A 281 12.24 -19.96 6.39
CA PRO A 281 11.51 -19.83 7.67
C PRO A 281 12.07 -18.78 8.63
N GLY A 282 13.36 -18.43 8.50
CA GLY A 282 14.05 -17.40 9.29
C GLY A 282 13.99 -15.99 8.72
N ASP A 283 13.19 -15.69 7.68
CA ASP A 283 13.14 -14.36 7.08
C ASP A 283 12.49 -13.33 8.02
N ILE A 284 13.33 -12.50 8.62
CA ILE A 284 12.93 -11.48 9.62
C ILE A 284 12.03 -10.42 9.00
N ALA A 285 12.36 -9.95 7.79
CA ALA A 285 11.61 -8.88 7.13
C ALA A 285 10.17 -9.30 6.85
N SER A 286 9.97 -10.50 6.29
CA SER A 286 8.63 -11.03 6.00
C SER A 286 7.82 -11.27 7.27
N ARG A 287 8.45 -11.78 8.33
CA ARG A 287 7.79 -11.96 9.63
C ARG A 287 7.38 -10.63 10.26
N THR A 288 8.21 -9.60 10.14
CA THR A 288 7.89 -8.25 10.59
C THR A 288 6.69 -7.67 9.84
N HIS A 289 6.67 -7.79 8.52
CA HIS A 289 5.55 -7.29 7.73
C HIS A 289 4.24 -8.03 8.02
N LEU A 290 4.27 -9.36 8.22
CA LEU A 290 3.09 -10.10 8.66
C LEU A 290 2.56 -9.60 10.01
N ALA A 291 3.44 -9.28 10.96
CA ALA A 291 3.02 -8.68 12.22
C ALA A 291 2.42 -7.27 12.04
N LEU A 292 2.95 -6.45 11.13
CA LEU A 292 2.38 -5.15 10.80
C LEU A 292 1.00 -5.28 10.11
N ILE A 293 0.81 -6.31 9.27
CA ILE A 293 -0.50 -6.64 8.70
C ILE A 293 -1.48 -7.04 9.81
N ASP A 294 -1.06 -7.91 10.73
CA ASP A 294 -1.89 -8.32 11.87
C ASP A 294 -2.34 -7.10 12.71
N LEU A 295 -1.46 -6.10 12.91
CA LEU A 295 -1.82 -4.85 13.58
C LEU A 295 -2.85 -4.01 12.82
N ARG A 296 -2.74 -3.94 11.49
CA ARG A 296 -3.74 -3.25 10.66
C ARG A 296 -5.10 -3.94 10.70
N GLU A 297 -5.12 -5.27 10.78
CA GLU A 297 -6.34 -6.09 10.84
C GLU A 297 -6.84 -6.33 12.27
N ARG A 298 -6.30 -5.59 13.25
CA ARG A 298 -6.67 -5.68 14.68
C ARG A 298 -6.47 -7.08 15.30
N ARG A 299 -5.46 -7.82 14.83
CA ARG A 299 -5.03 -9.11 15.39
C ARG A 299 -3.80 -8.91 16.29
N GLU A 300 -3.94 -8.10 17.31
CA GLU A 300 -2.84 -7.65 18.17
C GLU A 300 -2.10 -8.81 18.85
N ARG A 301 -2.81 -9.88 19.24
CA ARG A 301 -2.20 -11.08 19.87
C ARG A 301 -1.23 -11.79 18.91
N ASP A 302 -1.62 -11.92 17.65
CA ASP A 302 -0.79 -12.56 16.63
C ASP A 302 0.42 -11.68 16.29
N ALA A 303 0.22 -10.37 16.17
CA ALA A 303 1.29 -9.41 15.97
C ALA A 303 2.34 -9.46 17.10
N VAL A 304 1.92 -9.47 18.36
CA VAL A 304 2.83 -9.61 19.52
C VAL A 304 3.62 -10.92 19.44
N ARG A 305 2.97 -12.04 19.10
CA ARG A 305 3.64 -13.33 18.97
C ARG A 305 4.71 -13.31 17.89
N LEU A 306 4.42 -12.75 16.72
CA LEU A 306 5.37 -12.64 15.60
C LEU A 306 6.53 -11.71 15.94
N LEU A 307 6.26 -10.53 16.51
CA LEU A 307 7.29 -9.55 16.87
C LEU A 307 8.22 -10.06 17.98
N LYS A 308 7.71 -10.81 18.96
CA LYS A 308 8.56 -11.48 19.95
C LYS A 308 9.54 -12.45 19.29
N ARG A 309 9.07 -13.27 18.34
CA ARG A 309 9.95 -14.16 17.57
C ARG A 309 10.96 -13.38 16.72
N VAL A 310 10.57 -12.22 16.16
CA VAL A 310 11.51 -11.35 15.44
C VAL A 310 12.65 -10.89 16.37
N VAL A 311 12.33 -10.47 17.60
CA VAL A 311 13.34 -10.07 18.59
C VAL A 311 14.21 -11.24 19.02
N GLU A 312 13.63 -12.42 19.23
CA GLU A 312 14.35 -13.63 19.63
C GLU A 312 15.33 -14.10 18.53
N ASP A 313 14.89 -14.14 17.26
CA ASP A 313 15.65 -14.71 16.14
C ASP A 313 16.66 -13.73 15.53
N ALA A 314 16.30 -12.43 15.43
CA ALA A 314 17.15 -11.40 14.84
C ALA A 314 18.11 -10.75 15.85
N GLY A 315 17.88 -10.98 17.12
CA GLY A 315 18.52 -10.24 18.19
C GLY A 315 17.92 -8.83 18.41
N PRO A 316 18.48 -8.05 19.32
CA PRO A 316 18.00 -6.73 19.67
C PRO A 316 17.99 -5.79 18.47
N SER A 317 16.81 -5.31 18.09
CA SER A 317 16.61 -4.37 17.00
C SER A 317 15.69 -3.23 17.44
N TYR A 318 16.13 -1.99 17.28
CA TYR A 318 15.35 -0.80 17.61
C TYR A 318 13.95 -0.83 16.97
N ALA A 319 13.87 -1.10 15.68
CA ALA A 319 12.60 -1.13 14.97
C ALA A 319 11.68 -2.26 15.46
N ALA A 320 12.23 -3.45 15.76
CA ALA A 320 11.47 -4.56 16.27
C ALA A 320 10.89 -4.25 17.68
N PHE A 321 11.68 -3.63 18.55
CA PHE A 321 11.20 -3.22 19.88
C PHE A 321 10.12 -2.13 19.79
N VAL A 322 10.28 -1.11 18.95
CA VAL A 322 9.26 -0.07 18.77
C VAL A 322 7.94 -0.68 18.26
N ASN A 323 7.99 -1.56 17.27
CA ASN A 323 6.79 -2.24 16.76
C ASN A 323 6.15 -3.17 17.81
N LEU A 324 6.98 -3.88 18.59
CA LEU A 324 6.49 -4.74 19.69
C LEU A 324 5.82 -3.91 20.79
N ALA A 325 6.41 -2.77 21.15
CA ALA A 325 5.83 -1.87 22.14
C ALA A 325 4.47 -1.33 21.67
N TYR A 326 4.37 -0.94 20.40
CA TYR A 326 3.10 -0.52 19.81
C TYR A 326 2.05 -1.64 19.83
N ALA A 327 2.43 -2.87 19.50
CA ALA A 327 1.52 -4.01 19.54
C ALA A 327 1.05 -4.34 20.98
N LEU A 328 1.94 -4.24 21.96
CA LEU A 328 1.63 -4.44 23.38
C LEU A 328 0.72 -3.33 23.92
N GLU A 329 0.98 -2.08 23.52
CA GLU A 329 0.14 -0.92 23.85
C GLU A 329 -1.29 -1.15 23.37
N ARG A 330 -1.49 -1.55 22.12
CA ARG A 330 -2.81 -1.85 21.55
C ARG A 330 -3.51 -3.02 22.26
N LEU A 331 -2.74 -4.00 22.70
CA LEU A 331 -3.25 -5.14 23.49
C LEU A 331 -3.58 -4.75 24.94
N GLY A 332 -3.28 -3.52 25.37
CA GLY A 332 -3.50 -3.03 26.73
C GLY A 332 -2.42 -3.46 27.74
N ARG A 333 -1.32 -4.08 27.28
CA ARG A 333 -0.19 -4.52 28.11
C ARG A 333 0.81 -3.39 28.28
N LEU A 334 0.39 -2.33 29.01
CA LEU A 334 1.13 -1.06 29.08
C LEU A 334 2.49 -1.20 29.78
N GLU A 335 2.57 -2.00 30.83
CA GLU A 335 3.82 -2.25 31.56
C GLU A 335 4.85 -2.97 30.69
N ASP A 336 4.43 -4.01 29.98
CA ASP A 336 5.30 -4.73 29.05
C ASP A 336 5.77 -3.83 27.90
N ALA A 337 4.88 -2.98 27.39
CA ALA A 337 5.23 -2.01 26.36
C ALA A 337 6.29 -1.02 26.85
N GLN A 338 6.20 -0.57 28.11
CA GLN A 338 7.21 0.30 28.71
C GLN A 338 8.58 -0.38 28.80
N LEU A 339 8.62 -1.65 29.26
CA LEU A 339 9.88 -2.40 29.34
C LEU A 339 10.54 -2.53 27.96
N VAL A 340 9.76 -2.84 26.94
CA VAL A 340 10.27 -2.96 25.57
C VAL A 340 10.74 -1.62 25.00
N LEU A 341 10.11 -0.49 25.36
CA LEU A 341 10.61 0.84 24.99
C LEU A 341 11.91 1.21 25.71
N ASP A 342 12.12 0.71 26.93
CA ASP A 342 13.38 0.92 27.65
C ASP A 342 14.53 0.18 26.96
N GLU A 343 14.29 -1.03 26.43
CA GLU A 343 15.25 -1.75 25.58
C GLU A 343 15.52 -0.99 24.25
N ALA A 344 14.48 -0.45 23.61
CA ALA A 344 14.65 0.35 22.40
C ALA A 344 15.51 1.60 22.64
N GLU A 345 15.32 2.29 23.78
CA GLU A 345 16.10 3.48 24.17
C GLU A 345 17.56 3.13 24.44
N GLN A 346 17.87 1.93 25.00
CA GLN A 346 19.26 1.47 25.19
C GLN A 346 19.99 1.27 23.86
N LEU A 347 19.28 0.77 22.84
CA LEU A 347 19.86 0.58 21.50
C LEU A 347 20.06 1.89 20.76
N ARG A 348 19.16 2.83 20.91
CA ARG A 348 19.18 4.12 20.25
C ARG A 348 18.60 5.21 21.14
N ALA A 349 19.47 5.80 21.94
CA ALA A 349 19.08 6.83 22.90
C ALA A 349 18.58 8.12 22.23
N GLY A 350 17.66 8.81 22.89
CA GLY A 350 17.24 10.15 22.52
C GLY A 350 16.37 10.24 21.28
N THR A 351 15.70 9.19 20.86
CA THR A 351 14.83 9.24 19.68
C THR A 351 13.46 9.85 19.99
N ALA A 352 12.96 10.68 19.07
CA ALA A 352 11.62 11.29 19.19
C ALA A 352 10.52 10.20 19.26
N VAL A 353 10.64 9.13 18.46
CA VAL A 353 9.64 8.04 18.40
C VAL A 353 9.41 7.38 19.76
N VAL A 354 10.49 7.09 20.52
CA VAL A 354 10.37 6.50 21.85
C VAL A 354 9.70 7.47 22.83
N ALA A 355 10.03 8.76 22.78
CA ALA A 355 9.40 9.77 23.62
C ALA A 355 7.89 9.87 23.34
N LEU A 356 7.48 9.88 22.04
CA LEU A 356 6.06 9.87 21.68
C LEU A 356 5.34 8.62 22.20
N ALA A 357 5.93 7.44 22.00
CA ALA A 357 5.34 6.19 22.46
C ALA A 357 5.19 6.14 23.99
N ARG A 358 6.20 6.59 24.75
CA ARG A 358 6.12 6.72 26.20
C ARG A 358 5.04 7.70 26.64
N GLY A 359 4.93 8.85 25.95
CA GLY A 359 3.86 9.82 26.22
C GLY A 359 2.48 9.20 26.06
N ILE A 360 2.25 8.41 25.01
CA ILE A 360 1.00 7.68 24.79
C ILE A 360 0.75 6.65 25.91
N LEU A 361 1.75 5.86 26.28
CA LEU A 361 1.61 4.88 27.38
C LEU A 361 1.25 5.54 28.71
N ARG A 362 1.93 6.64 29.08
CA ARG A 362 1.64 7.40 30.30
C ARG A 362 0.23 7.99 30.28
N LEU A 363 -0.18 8.54 29.14
CA LEU A 363 -1.54 9.06 28.99
C LEU A 363 -2.58 7.95 29.20
N ARG A 364 -2.37 6.76 28.63
CA ARG A 364 -3.26 5.61 28.79
C ARG A 364 -3.27 5.02 30.21
N SER A 365 -2.18 5.17 30.94
CA SER A 365 -2.11 4.80 32.36
C SER A 365 -2.66 5.89 33.31
N GLY A 366 -3.10 7.03 32.76
CA GLY A 366 -3.65 8.14 33.54
C GLY A 366 -2.62 9.13 34.08
N ASP A 367 -1.32 8.94 33.79
CA ASP A 367 -0.24 9.86 34.18
C ASP A 367 -0.16 11.03 33.20
N LEU A 368 -1.05 12.03 33.38
CA LEU A 368 -1.12 13.19 32.49
C LEU A 368 0.17 14.03 32.51
N ALA A 369 0.73 14.25 33.69
CA ALA A 369 1.95 15.08 33.86
C ALA A 369 3.16 14.39 33.22
N GLY A 370 3.29 13.07 33.39
CA GLY A 370 4.33 12.29 32.74
C GLY A 370 4.16 12.24 31.22
N ALA A 371 2.93 12.16 30.72
CA ALA A 371 2.65 12.18 29.28
C ALA A 371 3.08 13.52 28.65
N GLU A 372 2.73 14.65 29.26
CA GLU A 372 3.11 15.99 28.81
C GLU A 372 4.64 16.18 28.78
N ALA A 373 5.33 15.70 29.80
CA ALA A 373 6.78 15.74 29.84
C ALA A 373 7.42 14.95 28.67
N GLU A 374 6.87 13.78 28.33
CA GLU A 374 7.35 12.99 27.20
C GLU A 374 6.99 13.64 25.84
N PHE A 375 5.83 14.28 25.71
CA PHE A 375 5.46 15.03 24.50
C PHE A 375 6.34 16.27 24.30
N ALA A 376 6.77 16.94 25.39
CA ALA A 376 7.75 18.00 25.31
C ALA A 376 9.11 17.47 24.81
N ARG A 377 9.58 16.34 25.37
CA ARG A 377 10.82 15.68 24.91
C ARG A 377 10.72 15.24 23.44
N TYR A 378 9.56 14.79 22.98
CA TYR A 378 9.34 14.48 21.57
C TYR A 378 9.65 15.70 20.68
N ARG A 379 9.13 16.88 21.03
CA ARG A 379 9.37 18.13 20.29
C ARG A 379 10.85 18.53 20.29
N GLU A 380 11.52 18.41 21.43
CA GLU A 380 12.95 18.71 21.58
C GLU A 380 13.85 17.78 20.74
N ARG A 381 13.44 16.52 20.59
CA ARG A 381 14.22 15.49 19.88
C ARG A 381 13.92 15.42 18.36
N LEU A 382 12.97 16.20 17.87
CA LEU A 382 12.71 16.26 16.44
C LEU A 382 13.88 16.89 15.70
N VAL A 383 14.16 16.37 14.52
CA VAL A 383 15.14 16.97 13.60
C VAL A 383 14.65 18.36 13.20
N ALA A 384 15.56 19.34 13.21
CA ALA A 384 15.21 20.70 12.83
C ALA A 384 14.58 20.74 11.43
N GLY A 385 13.41 21.40 11.32
CA GLY A 385 12.66 21.48 10.07
C GLY A 385 11.73 20.30 9.78
N SER A 386 11.74 19.23 10.60
CA SER A 386 10.77 18.15 10.42
C SER A 386 9.40 18.49 11.03
N THR A 387 8.33 18.10 10.34
CA THR A 387 6.96 18.24 10.80
C THR A 387 6.64 17.19 11.87
N PRO A 388 6.12 17.56 13.05
CA PRO A 388 5.66 16.60 14.05
C PRO A 388 4.56 15.69 13.48
N ALA A 389 4.54 14.42 13.91
CA ALA A 389 3.53 13.46 13.47
C ALA A 389 2.11 13.85 13.93
N ALA A 390 1.08 13.56 13.13
CA ALA A 390 -0.33 13.80 13.49
C ALA A 390 -0.70 13.15 14.84
N ALA A 391 -0.14 11.98 15.14
CA ALA A 391 -0.33 11.30 16.44
C ALA A 391 0.16 12.15 17.62
N TYR A 392 1.27 12.88 17.49
CA TYR A 392 1.74 13.79 18.54
C TYR A 392 0.68 14.84 18.87
N PHE A 393 0.17 15.55 17.84
CA PHE A 393 -0.85 16.58 18.07
C PHE A 393 -2.13 16.01 18.68
N HIS A 394 -2.55 14.83 18.20
CA HIS A 394 -3.73 14.15 18.73
C HIS A 394 -3.57 13.84 20.24
N TYR A 395 -2.49 13.16 20.62
CA TYR A 395 -2.32 12.72 22.02
C TYR A 395 -1.91 13.85 22.97
N ALA A 396 -1.15 14.84 22.50
CA ALA A 396 -0.82 16.01 23.30
C ALA A 396 -2.08 16.88 23.58
N ALA A 397 -2.92 17.08 22.57
CA ALA A 397 -4.19 17.77 22.74
C ALA A 397 -5.16 16.99 23.63
N LEU A 398 -5.21 15.66 23.48
CA LEU A 398 -6.02 14.80 24.35
C LEU A 398 -5.57 14.92 25.82
N ALA A 399 -4.26 14.92 26.11
CA ALA A 399 -3.71 15.11 27.44
C ALA A 399 -4.12 16.46 28.03
N ALA A 400 -4.00 17.54 27.27
CA ALA A 400 -4.44 18.89 27.68
C ALA A 400 -5.96 18.94 27.94
N ALA A 401 -6.78 18.32 27.06
CA ALA A 401 -8.24 18.27 27.23
C ALA A 401 -8.67 17.45 28.47
N LEU A 402 -8.00 16.34 28.75
CA LEU A 402 -8.23 15.53 29.96
C LEU A 402 -7.78 16.27 31.22
N GLY A 403 -6.74 17.10 31.12
CA GLY A 403 -6.30 18.01 32.17
C GLY A 403 -7.17 19.25 32.36
N GLY A 404 -8.28 19.38 31.60
CA GLY A 404 -9.23 20.49 31.69
C GLY A 404 -8.81 21.77 30.93
N ARG A 405 -7.68 21.77 30.24
CA ARG A 405 -7.13 22.90 29.48
C ARG A 405 -7.63 22.89 28.05
N LEU A 406 -8.94 23.16 27.87
CA LEU A 406 -9.60 23.03 26.55
C LEU A 406 -9.07 24.02 25.51
N GLU A 407 -8.72 25.26 25.90
CA GLU A 407 -8.14 26.27 25.01
C GLU A 407 -6.76 25.85 24.49
N GLU A 408 -5.95 25.26 25.33
CA GLU A 408 -4.64 24.72 24.95
C GLU A 408 -4.80 23.52 24.02
N ALA A 409 -5.72 22.61 24.35
CA ALA A 409 -6.03 21.45 23.51
C ALA A 409 -6.46 21.88 22.11
N GLU A 410 -7.34 22.86 22.00
CA GLU A 410 -7.77 23.42 20.73
C GLU A 410 -6.61 24.00 19.92
N ARG A 411 -5.74 24.78 20.56
CA ARG A 411 -4.57 25.36 19.90
C ARG A 411 -3.66 24.27 19.33
N ILE A 412 -3.40 23.20 20.11
CA ILE A 412 -2.56 22.08 19.66
C ILE A 412 -3.21 21.36 18.46
N VAL A 413 -4.52 21.10 18.50
CA VAL A 413 -5.23 20.47 17.39
C VAL A 413 -5.18 21.33 16.13
N ARG A 414 -5.39 22.65 16.24
CA ARG A 414 -5.33 23.56 15.09
C ARG A 414 -3.93 23.62 14.48
N GLU A 415 -2.87 23.70 15.30
CA GLU A 415 -1.47 23.54 14.83
C GLU A 415 -1.29 22.22 14.09
N GLY A 416 -1.86 21.13 14.61
CA GLY A 416 -1.83 19.82 13.98
C GLY A 416 -2.56 19.78 12.63
N LEU A 417 -3.70 20.46 12.51
CA LEU A 417 -4.47 20.54 11.27
C LEU A 417 -3.82 21.45 10.22
N GLU A 418 -3.04 22.46 10.61
CA GLU A 418 -2.20 23.22 9.68
C GLU A 418 -1.13 22.32 9.03
N ALA A 419 -0.55 21.40 9.83
CA ALA A 419 0.47 20.46 9.36
C ALA A 419 -0.11 19.23 8.63
N HIS A 420 -1.31 18.78 9.04
CA HIS A 420 -1.99 17.58 8.57
C HIS A 420 -3.47 17.85 8.30
N PRO A 421 -3.82 18.60 7.23
CA PRO A 421 -5.19 19.07 6.98
C PRO A 421 -6.22 17.93 6.82
N ALA A 422 -5.83 16.82 6.25
CA ALA A 422 -6.69 15.65 5.99
C ALA A 422 -6.70 14.62 7.15
N SER A 423 -6.44 15.05 8.38
CA SER A 423 -6.40 14.14 9.54
C SER A 423 -7.77 14.00 10.20
N ALA A 424 -8.53 12.97 9.82
CA ALA A 424 -9.83 12.67 10.45
C ALA A 424 -9.76 12.55 11.99
N PRO A 425 -8.73 11.91 12.61
CA PRO A 425 -8.61 11.88 14.07
C PRO A 425 -8.45 13.28 14.73
N LEU A 426 -7.76 14.21 14.06
CA LEU A 426 -7.62 15.59 14.58
C LEU A 426 -8.92 16.36 14.45
N HIS A 427 -9.64 16.25 13.34
CA HIS A 427 -10.96 16.83 13.18
C HIS A 427 -11.96 16.27 14.19
N LEU A 428 -11.94 14.95 14.44
CA LEU A 428 -12.77 14.31 15.47
C LEU A 428 -12.48 14.87 16.87
N LEU A 429 -11.20 15.04 17.20
CA LEU A 429 -10.79 15.59 18.49
C LEU A 429 -11.19 17.07 18.62
N LEU A 430 -11.05 17.87 17.54
CA LEU A 430 -11.50 19.27 17.51
C LEU A 430 -13.00 19.35 17.80
N GLY A 431 -13.80 18.49 17.15
CA GLY A 431 -15.24 18.42 17.41
C GLY A 431 -15.56 18.09 18.86
N SER A 432 -14.85 17.15 19.47
CA SER A 432 -15.02 16.79 20.88
C SER A 432 -14.64 17.92 21.85
N ILE A 433 -13.60 18.69 21.55
CA ILE A 433 -13.18 19.85 22.33
C ILE A 433 -14.23 20.97 22.20
N ALA A 434 -14.69 21.26 20.98
CA ALA A 434 -15.74 22.27 20.72
C ALA A 434 -17.04 21.91 21.45
N GLU A 435 -17.45 20.66 21.42
CA GLU A 435 -18.63 20.16 22.13
C GLU A 435 -18.51 20.36 23.65
N ARG A 436 -17.36 20.04 24.24
CA ARG A 436 -17.11 20.27 25.68
C ARG A 436 -17.10 21.76 26.06
N ARG A 437 -16.75 22.65 25.13
CA ARG A 437 -16.85 24.11 25.30
C ARG A 437 -18.26 24.66 25.06
N GLY A 438 -19.16 23.84 24.54
CA GLY A 438 -20.53 24.23 24.21
C GLY A 438 -20.70 24.85 22.82
N ASP A 439 -19.67 24.89 21.99
CA ASP A 439 -19.77 25.33 20.59
C ASP A 439 -20.21 24.17 19.69
N LEU A 440 -21.53 23.94 19.72
CA LEU A 440 -22.12 22.82 18.98
C LEU A 440 -22.02 23.01 17.45
N ALA A 441 -21.95 24.25 16.97
CA ALA A 441 -21.84 24.53 15.54
C ALA A 441 -20.42 24.19 15.02
N GLU A 442 -19.39 24.49 15.78
CA GLU A 442 -18.03 24.09 15.46
C GLU A 442 -17.86 22.58 15.59
N ALA A 443 -18.43 21.98 16.64
CA ALA A 443 -18.39 20.52 16.84
C ALA A 443 -18.97 19.77 15.62
N GLU A 444 -20.14 20.21 15.14
CA GLU A 444 -20.80 19.62 13.97
C GLU A 444 -19.94 19.74 12.70
N ARG A 445 -19.37 20.90 12.44
CA ARG A 445 -18.48 21.10 11.28
C ARG A 445 -17.25 20.19 11.35
N ALA A 446 -16.60 20.13 12.50
CA ALA A 446 -15.41 19.32 12.70
C ALA A 446 -15.72 17.80 12.55
N TYR A 447 -16.84 17.33 13.08
CA TYR A 447 -17.25 15.93 12.93
C TYR A 447 -17.62 15.59 11.48
N ARG A 448 -18.27 16.51 10.72
CA ARG A 448 -18.51 16.31 9.29
C ARG A 448 -17.22 16.22 8.50
N GLN A 449 -16.27 17.12 8.77
CA GLN A 449 -14.97 17.07 8.13
C GLN A 449 -14.24 15.74 8.43
N ALA A 450 -14.29 15.25 9.68
CA ALA A 450 -13.73 13.96 10.03
C ALA A 450 -14.37 12.79 9.26
N ALA A 451 -15.69 12.84 9.02
CA ALA A 451 -16.41 11.82 8.24
C ALA A 451 -16.13 11.91 6.73
N GLU A 452 -15.81 13.10 6.21
CA GLU A 452 -15.40 13.30 4.82
C GLU A 452 -13.98 12.80 4.55
N GLU A 453 -13.05 13.09 5.48
CA GLU A 453 -11.65 12.67 5.35
C GLU A 453 -11.46 11.16 5.51
N ASP A 454 -12.21 10.54 6.42
CA ASP A 454 -12.23 9.07 6.57
C ASP A 454 -13.66 8.54 6.69
N PRO A 455 -14.31 8.20 5.57
CA PRO A 455 -15.66 7.65 5.56
C PRO A 455 -15.81 6.28 6.24
N THR A 456 -14.69 5.60 6.53
CA THR A 456 -14.69 4.30 7.21
C THR A 456 -14.69 4.44 8.73
N LEU A 457 -14.40 5.63 9.25
CA LEU A 457 -14.34 5.91 10.68
C LEU A 457 -15.76 6.05 11.27
N PRO A 458 -16.20 5.17 12.17
CA PRO A 458 -17.58 5.19 12.67
C PRO A 458 -17.85 6.31 13.70
N GLN A 459 -16.80 6.75 14.42
CA GLN A 459 -16.91 7.70 15.52
C GLN A 459 -17.50 9.08 15.11
N PRO A 460 -17.08 9.71 13.98
CA PRO A 460 -17.69 10.97 13.56
C PRO A 460 -19.20 10.87 13.37
N HIS A 461 -19.67 9.77 12.75
CA HIS A 461 -21.09 9.55 12.57
C HIS A 461 -21.82 9.32 13.89
N LYS A 462 -21.24 8.58 14.84
CA LYS A 462 -21.82 8.46 16.18
C LYS A 462 -21.94 9.84 16.87
N CYS A 463 -20.91 10.68 16.80
CA CYS A 463 -20.91 12.00 17.40
C CYS A 463 -21.96 12.94 16.74
N LEU A 464 -22.07 12.92 15.41
CA LEU A 464 -23.10 13.65 14.68
C LEU A 464 -24.51 13.18 15.08
N GLY A 465 -24.71 11.88 15.19
CA GLY A 465 -25.94 11.30 15.69
C GLY A 465 -26.27 11.76 17.12
N ASP A 466 -25.27 11.84 18.01
CA ASP A 466 -25.44 12.32 19.38
C ASP A 466 -25.83 13.81 19.43
N LEU A 467 -25.24 14.64 18.58
CA LEU A 467 -25.61 16.06 18.43
C LEU A 467 -27.06 16.20 17.93
N ALA A 468 -27.41 15.52 16.85
CA ALA A 468 -28.75 15.55 16.27
C ALA A 468 -29.81 15.03 17.26
N TYR A 469 -29.50 13.95 17.99
CA TYR A 469 -30.40 13.39 19.02
C TYR A 469 -30.70 14.39 20.13
N ARG A 470 -29.71 15.12 20.61
CA ARG A 470 -29.87 16.20 21.64
C ARG A 470 -30.68 17.36 21.10
N GLN A 471 -30.56 17.68 19.83
CA GLN A 471 -31.34 18.72 19.13
C GLN A 471 -32.75 18.23 18.77
N LYS A 472 -33.09 16.97 19.06
CA LYS A 472 -34.37 16.32 18.71
C LYS A 472 -34.59 16.17 17.19
N LEU A 473 -33.54 16.24 16.41
CA LEU A 473 -33.52 15.94 14.98
C LEU A 473 -33.40 14.42 14.80
N PHE A 474 -34.51 13.71 15.08
CA PHE A 474 -34.47 12.25 15.25
C PHE A 474 -34.21 11.50 13.93
N ASP A 475 -34.60 12.06 12.80
CA ASP A 475 -34.37 11.45 11.49
C ASP A 475 -32.88 11.54 11.12
N ASP A 476 -32.25 12.68 11.32
CA ASP A 476 -30.82 12.89 11.10
C ASP A 476 -29.99 12.01 12.07
N ALA A 477 -30.40 11.96 13.34
CA ALA A 477 -29.77 11.11 14.34
C ALA A 477 -29.81 9.62 13.93
N LEU A 478 -30.94 9.14 13.43
CA LEU A 478 -31.10 7.78 12.97
C LEU A 478 -30.18 7.47 11.79
N GLU A 479 -30.13 8.34 10.79
CA GLU A 479 -29.24 8.17 9.62
C GLU A 479 -27.77 8.05 10.04
N HIS A 480 -27.32 8.95 10.90
CA HIS A 480 -25.94 8.93 11.38
C HIS A 480 -25.63 7.70 12.23
N TYR A 481 -26.51 7.31 13.14
CA TYR A 481 -26.29 6.09 13.94
C TYR A 481 -26.31 4.82 13.08
N GLU A 482 -27.17 4.73 12.06
CA GLU A 482 -27.14 3.62 11.10
C GLU A 482 -25.82 3.53 10.34
N ARG A 483 -25.27 4.67 9.93
CA ARG A 483 -23.94 4.73 9.29
C ARG A 483 -22.85 4.26 10.23
N ALA A 484 -22.86 4.72 11.48
CA ALA A 484 -21.90 4.30 12.51
C ALA A 484 -21.99 2.80 12.80
N ALA A 485 -23.21 2.26 12.96
CA ALA A 485 -23.44 0.84 13.24
C ALA A 485 -23.06 -0.08 12.07
N ARG A 486 -23.25 0.38 10.81
CA ARG A 486 -22.80 -0.36 9.63
C ARG A 486 -21.27 -0.42 9.53
N ALA A 487 -20.57 0.67 9.86
CA ALA A 487 -19.11 0.72 9.85
C ALA A 487 -18.49 -0.07 11.00
N ALA A 488 -19.10 -0.07 12.19
CA ALA A 488 -18.63 -0.79 13.37
C ALA A 488 -19.82 -1.27 14.23
N PRO A 489 -20.31 -2.50 14.02
CA PRO A 489 -21.44 -3.06 14.78
C PRO A 489 -21.15 -3.26 16.28
N ASP A 490 -19.89 -3.18 16.68
CA ASP A 490 -19.40 -3.34 18.06
C ASP A 490 -18.93 -2.02 18.70
N LEU A 491 -19.30 -0.87 18.11
CA LEU A 491 -18.83 0.46 18.56
C LEU A 491 -19.27 0.83 19.98
N GLY A 492 -20.34 0.24 20.48
CA GLY A 492 -20.81 0.38 21.87
C GLY A 492 -22.30 0.12 22.02
N ASP A 493 -22.71 -0.29 23.21
CA ASP A 493 -24.11 -0.59 23.53
C ASP A 493 -24.99 0.67 23.53
N ASP A 494 -24.44 1.82 23.82
CA ASP A 494 -25.14 3.11 23.80
C ASP A 494 -25.63 3.50 22.39
N LEU A 495 -24.85 3.20 21.36
CA LEU A 495 -25.24 3.39 19.96
C LEU A 495 -26.49 2.57 19.62
N HIS A 496 -26.46 1.27 19.92
CA HIS A 496 -27.57 0.37 19.64
C HIS A 496 -28.77 0.63 20.54
N THR A 497 -28.56 1.10 21.76
CA THR A 497 -29.65 1.57 22.65
C THR A 497 -30.38 2.75 22.01
N LYS A 498 -29.67 3.74 21.50
CA LYS A 498 -30.26 4.93 20.85
C LYS A 498 -30.96 4.57 19.54
N LEU A 499 -30.35 3.69 18.72
CA LEU A 499 -30.98 3.14 17.51
C LEU A 499 -32.32 2.48 17.85
N GLY A 500 -32.33 1.58 18.82
CA GLY A 500 -33.57 0.90 19.25
C GLY A 500 -34.63 1.89 19.73
N ASN A 501 -34.24 2.90 20.49
CA ASN A 501 -35.15 3.95 20.94
C ASN A 501 -35.76 4.77 19.79
N LEU A 502 -34.97 5.08 18.75
CA LEU A 502 -35.41 5.81 17.58
C LEU A 502 -36.35 4.97 16.70
N TYR A 503 -36.03 3.69 16.47
CA TYR A 503 -36.90 2.77 15.74
C TYR A 503 -38.23 2.57 16.46
N TYR A 504 -38.21 2.44 17.79
CA TYR A 504 -39.42 2.33 18.59
C TYR A 504 -40.31 3.58 18.46
N LYS A 505 -39.74 4.79 18.50
CA LYS A 505 -40.45 6.05 18.26
C LYS A 505 -41.12 6.10 16.87
N ARG A 506 -40.50 5.46 15.88
CA ARG A 506 -41.04 5.34 14.51
C ARG A 506 -42.02 4.19 14.34
N ASN A 507 -42.35 3.47 15.44
CA ASN A 507 -43.18 2.28 15.43
C ASN A 507 -42.59 1.09 14.63
N GLU A 508 -41.28 1.09 14.36
CA GLU A 508 -40.52 0.03 13.70
C GLU A 508 -40.07 -0.99 14.77
N ARG A 509 -41.02 -1.73 15.35
CA ARG A 509 -40.79 -2.54 16.55
C ARG A 509 -39.75 -3.66 16.36
N GLU A 510 -39.74 -4.30 15.20
CA GLU A 510 -38.80 -5.39 14.89
C GLU A 510 -37.37 -4.88 14.91
N LYS A 511 -37.07 -3.75 14.22
CA LYS A 511 -35.75 -3.13 14.21
C LYS A 511 -35.37 -2.60 15.59
N ALA A 512 -36.33 -2.12 16.38
CA ALA A 512 -36.07 -1.70 17.75
C ALA A 512 -35.60 -2.88 18.61
N LEU A 513 -36.29 -4.02 18.53
CA LEU A 513 -35.89 -5.23 19.26
C LEU A 513 -34.54 -5.75 18.84
N GLU A 514 -34.24 -5.79 17.53
CA GLU A 514 -32.93 -6.20 16.99
C GLU A 514 -31.81 -5.32 17.52
N SER A 515 -31.99 -3.98 17.46
CA SER A 515 -31.01 -3.04 17.96
C SER A 515 -30.79 -3.17 19.47
N TRP A 516 -31.82 -3.33 20.26
CA TRP A 516 -31.74 -3.53 21.71
C TRP A 516 -31.11 -4.89 22.07
N GLN A 517 -31.38 -5.95 21.32
CA GLN A 517 -30.71 -7.23 21.49
C GLN A 517 -29.20 -7.09 21.24
N ARG A 518 -28.82 -6.39 20.18
CA ARG A 518 -27.42 -6.10 19.91
C ARG A 518 -26.76 -5.30 21.03
N ALA A 519 -27.46 -4.32 21.62
CA ALA A 519 -26.96 -3.59 22.78
C ALA A 519 -26.72 -4.50 24.00
N LEU A 520 -27.61 -5.49 24.27
CA LEU A 520 -27.44 -6.47 25.36
C LEU A 520 -26.31 -7.48 25.08
N GLU A 521 -26.06 -7.85 23.81
CA GLU A 521 -24.91 -8.67 23.46
C GLU A 521 -23.60 -7.97 23.81
N LEU A 522 -23.52 -6.65 23.54
CA LEU A 522 -22.35 -5.83 23.86
C LEU A 522 -22.24 -5.53 25.35
N ASN A 523 -23.35 -5.30 26.03
CA ASN A 523 -23.41 -5.03 27.45
C ASN A 523 -24.60 -5.74 28.13
N PRO A 524 -24.39 -6.99 28.59
CA PRO A 524 -25.45 -7.77 29.26
C PRO A 524 -25.99 -7.12 30.55
N ALA A 525 -25.28 -6.15 31.13
CA ALA A 525 -25.70 -5.45 32.34
C ALA A 525 -26.61 -4.23 32.07
N ASN A 526 -26.91 -3.91 30.82
CA ASN A 526 -27.77 -2.78 30.46
C ASN A 526 -29.24 -3.05 30.81
N HIS A 527 -29.62 -2.71 32.05
CA HIS A 527 -30.97 -2.93 32.58
C HIS A 527 -32.04 -2.12 31.85
N VAL A 528 -31.71 -0.93 31.34
CA VAL A 528 -32.66 -0.07 30.61
C VAL A 528 -33.11 -0.77 29.33
N VAL A 529 -32.19 -1.33 28.58
CA VAL A 529 -32.46 -2.03 27.35
C VAL A 529 -33.25 -3.31 27.61
N ARG A 530 -32.93 -4.05 28.68
CA ARG A 530 -33.69 -5.25 29.08
C ARG A 530 -35.14 -4.92 29.35
N ASN A 531 -35.42 -3.89 30.13
CA ASN A 531 -36.77 -3.43 30.40
C ASN A 531 -37.50 -2.98 29.14
N ASN A 532 -36.84 -2.29 28.22
CA ASN A 532 -37.43 -1.87 26.95
C ASN A 532 -37.90 -3.09 26.13
N ILE A 533 -37.09 -4.14 26.05
CA ILE A 533 -37.44 -5.39 25.36
C ILE A 533 -38.63 -6.05 26.02
N GLU A 534 -38.63 -6.21 27.34
CA GLU A 534 -39.73 -6.83 28.09
C GLU A 534 -41.07 -6.11 27.85
N VAL A 535 -41.06 -4.78 27.95
CA VAL A 535 -42.27 -3.96 27.73
C VAL A 535 -42.82 -4.15 26.30
N VAL A 536 -41.96 -4.16 25.31
CA VAL A 536 -42.39 -4.31 23.90
C VAL A 536 -42.87 -5.73 23.61
N THR A 537 -42.19 -6.74 24.17
CA THR A 537 -42.55 -8.15 23.97
C THR A 537 -43.87 -8.47 24.65
N HIS A 538 -44.12 -7.98 25.88
CA HIS A 538 -45.40 -8.14 26.57
C HIS A 538 -46.57 -7.37 25.93
N ALA A 539 -46.30 -6.29 25.21
CA ALA A 539 -47.32 -5.55 24.46
C ALA A 539 -47.71 -6.22 23.14
N ILE A 540 -47.02 -7.28 22.74
CA ILE A 540 -47.24 -8.07 21.52
C ILE A 540 -47.97 -9.40 21.87
N ALA A 541 -47.82 -9.89 23.10
CA ALA A 541 -48.52 -11.06 23.64
C ALA A 541 -49.95 -10.70 24.14
#